data_f24183bd7f47a5358b645930599d0e1d
#
_entry.id   f24183bd7f47a5358b645930599d0e1d
#
_cell.length_a   1.000
_cell.length_b   1.000
_cell.length_c   1.000
_cell.angle_alpha   90.00
_cell.angle_beta   90.00
_cell.angle_gamma   90.00
#
_symmetry.space_group_name_H-M   'P 1'
#
loop_
_entity.id
_entity.type
_entity.pdbx_description
1 polymer ?
#
loop_
_entity_poly.entity_id
_entity_poly.type
_entity_poly.pdbx_seq_one_letter_code
_entity_poly.pdbx_strand_id
1 'polypeptide(L)'
;MTNTSFFTTFLIGLFLAAIIHIGILLFAPRLSASDAWETLALPLEPFVAIPARPMMPNEFAEEPEIDSEEEEIITSVPMQDLDPQFSHAICRFHLRTGPVLLRSEGLEGFWTLNLFSAGGISFFSTNEQVNAGRPMNVLVTTPQQVASMRANNSASLDNLQLVETDIEDAAMLFRAYKQHVRSLPEDIEKLQSTLSCAPFQQS
;
A
#
# COMPACT_ATOMS: atom_id res chain seq x y z
N MET A 1 -16.18 59.27 -3.86
CA MET A 1 -15.54 58.39 -4.86
C MET A 1 -14.67 57.27 -4.26
N THR A 2 -14.56 57.11 -2.95
CA THR A 2 -13.66 56.15 -2.26
C THR A 2 -14.25 54.73 -2.03
N ASN A 3 -15.59 54.62 -1.97
CA ASN A 3 -16.22 53.29 -1.66
C ASN A 3 -16.17 52.27 -2.80
N THR A 4 -16.26 52.72 -4.05
CA THR A 4 -16.21 51.82 -5.21
C THR A 4 -14.82 51.22 -5.42
N SER A 5 -13.76 51.99 -5.21
CA SER A 5 -12.38 51.48 -5.32
C SER A 5 -12.06 50.47 -4.24
N PHE A 6 -12.48 50.70 -3.00
CA PHE A 6 -12.31 49.76 -1.89
C PHE A 6 -13.06 48.44 -2.14
N PHE A 7 -14.30 48.52 -2.59
CA PHE A 7 -15.12 47.34 -2.89
C PHE A 7 -14.52 46.50 -4.04
N THR A 8 -14.03 47.16 -5.09
CA THR A 8 -13.37 46.47 -6.23
C THR A 8 -12.09 45.76 -5.79
N THR A 9 -11.25 46.44 -4.98
CA THR A 9 -10.01 45.83 -4.45
C THR A 9 -10.32 44.61 -3.54
N PHE A 10 -11.35 44.74 -2.71
CA PHE A 10 -11.81 43.64 -1.85
C PHE A 10 -12.28 42.45 -2.67
N LEU A 11 -13.08 42.62 -3.72
CA LEU A 11 -13.54 41.56 -4.60
C LEU A 11 -12.39 40.88 -5.34
N ILE A 12 -11.42 41.66 -5.84
CA ILE A 12 -10.23 41.08 -6.50
C ILE A 12 -9.43 40.24 -5.50
N GLY A 13 -9.23 40.73 -4.29
CA GLY A 13 -8.55 39.96 -3.23
C GLY A 13 -9.26 38.68 -2.87
N LEU A 14 -10.58 38.70 -2.75
CA LEU A 14 -11.39 37.49 -2.48
C LEU A 14 -11.29 36.48 -3.62
N PHE A 15 -11.34 36.93 -4.86
CA PHE A 15 -11.24 36.08 -6.03
C PHE A 15 -9.84 35.41 -6.14
N LEU A 16 -8.80 36.19 -5.88
CA LEU A 16 -7.43 35.68 -5.85
C LEU A 16 -7.22 34.65 -4.75
N ALA A 17 -7.75 34.90 -3.55
CA ALA A 17 -7.71 33.96 -2.43
C ALA A 17 -8.44 32.64 -2.77
N ALA A 18 -9.59 32.70 -3.45
CA ALA A 18 -10.33 31.53 -3.88
C ALA A 18 -9.54 30.71 -4.90
N ILE A 19 -8.87 31.34 -5.87
CA ILE A 19 -8.03 30.65 -6.86
C ILE A 19 -6.86 29.92 -6.18
N ILE A 20 -6.17 30.62 -5.26
CA ILE A 20 -5.05 30.03 -4.50
C ILE A 20 -5.55 28.83 -3.67
N HIS A 21 -6.68 28.98 -2.99
CA HIS A 21 -7.25 27.91 -2.16
C HIS A 21 -7.61 26.68 -3.00
N ILE A 22 -8.26 26.87 -4.15
CA ILE A 22 -8.56 25.78 -5.08
C ILE A 22 -7.26 25.13 -5.59
N GLY A 23 -6.25 25.93 -5.91
CA GLY A 23 -4.94 25.44 -6.33
C GLY A 23 -4.31 24.52 -5.27
N ILE A 24 -4.28 24.93 -4.01
CA ILE A 24 -3.76 24.13 -2.89
C ILE A 24 -4.54 22.82 -2.76
N LEU A 25 -5.87 22.86 -2.77
CA LEU A 25 -6.70 21.64 -2.65
C LEU A 25 -6.46 20.64 -3.79
N LEU A 26 -6.16 21.10 -5.00
CA LEU A 26 -5.91 20.22 -6.15
C LEU A 26 -4.48 19.64 -6.16
N PHE A 27 -3.50 20.39 -5.67
CA PHE A 27 -2.10 19.97 -5.73
C PHE A 27 -1.63 19.24 -4.47
N ALA A 28 -2.15 19.59 -3.28
CA ALA A 28 -1.74 18.97 -2.02
C ALA A 28 -1.83 17.43 -2.01
N PRO A 29 -2.90 16.77 -2.52
CA PRO A 29 -2.98 15.31 -2.53
C PRO A 29 -1.89 14.64 -3.39
N ARG A 30 -1.49 15.29 -4.48
CA ARG A 30 -0.45 14.75 -5.38
C ARG A 30 0.94 14.80 -4.75
N LEU A 31 1.25 15.86 -4.03
CA LEU A 31 2.53 16.01 -3.32
C LEU A 31 2.63 15.03 -2.15
N SER A 32 1.54 14.88 -1.39
CA SER A 32 1.48 13.94 -0.25
C SER A 32 1.58 12.47 -0.68
N ALA A 33 1.02 12.10 -1.83
CA ALA A 33 1.06 10.72 -2.31
C ALA A 33 2.47 10.26 -2.72
N SER A 34 3.23 11.15 -3.39
CA SER A 34 4.63 10.87 -3.74
C SER A 34 5.51 10.74 -2.50
N ASP A 35 5.29 11.58 -1.51
CA ASP A 35 6.02 11.57 -0.25
C ASP A 35 5.80 10.25 0.53
N ALA A 36 4.55 9.79 0.62
CA ALA A 36 4.22 8.51 1.26
C ALA A 36 4.88 7.31 0.56
N TRP A 37 4.94 7.31 -0.78
CA TRP A 37 5.62 6.25 -1.52
C TRP A 37 7.12 6.24 -1.27
N GLU A 38 7.77 7.41 -1.33
CA GLU A 38 9.20 7.56 -1.10
C GLU A 38 9.59 7.16 0.33
N THR A 39 8.76 7.52 1.30
CA THR A 39 9.05 7.27 2.71
C THR A 39 8.73 5.84 3.15
N LEU A 40 7.63 5.25 2.67
CA LEU A 40 7.15 3.96 3.17
C LEU A 40 7.48 2.79 2.26
N ALA A 41 7.39 2.96 0.94
CA ALA A 41 7.52 1.83 0.02
C ALA A 41 8.92 1.70 -0.58
N LEU A 42 9.57 2.81 -0.93
CA LEU A 42 10.90 2.75 -1.57
C LEU A 42 11.99 2.07 -0.71
N PRO A 43 12.04 2.28 0.61
CA PRO A 43 13.05 1.62 1.43
C PRO A 43 12.87 0.10 1.55
N LEU A 44 11.66 -0.42 1.20
CA LEU A 44 11.38 -1.84 1.32
C LEU A 44 12.02 -2.64 0.20
N GLU A 45 12.58 -3.79 0.55
CA GLU A 45 13.00 -4.78 -0.42
C GLU A 45 11.78 -5.29 -1.20
N PRO A 46 11.83 -5.32 -2.55
CA PRO A 46 10.71 -5.82 -3.34
C PRO A 46 10.43 -7.30 -3.07
N PHE A 47 9.15 -7.68 -3.10
CA PHE A 47 8.67 -9.06 -2.92
C PHE A 47 8.87 -9.65 -1.52
N VAL A 48 9.13 -8.80 -0.53
CA VAL A 48 9.17 -9.19 0.88
C VAL A 48 7.98 -8.57 1.61
N ALA A 49 7.17 -9.40 2.25
CA ALA A 49 6.08 -8.94 3.11
C ALA A 49 6.63 -8.61 4.50
N ILE A 50 6.55 -7.36 4.90
CA ILE A 50 7.08 -6.85 6.17
C ILE A 50 5.92 -6.37 7.04
N PRO A 51 5.87 -6.72 8.34
CA PRO A 51 4.84 -6.21 9.24
C PRO A 51 4.99 -4.70 9.46
N ALA A 52 3.86 -4.01 9.54
CA ALA A 52 3.83 -2.61 9.95
C ALA A 52 3.46 -2.51 11.43
N ARG A 53 4.15 -1.65 12.17
CA ARG A 53 3.93 -1.36 13.58
C ARG A 53 3.53 0.10 13.81
N PRO A 54 2.80 0.40 14.89
CA PRO A 54 2.56 1.79 15.26
C PRO A 54 3.88 2.52 15.51
N MET A 55 3.96 3.77 15.02
CA MET A 55 5.10 4.64 15.27
C MET A 55 5.15 5.03 16.76
N MET A 56 6.30 4.94 17.39
CA MET A 56 6.49 5.34 18.79
C MET A 56 6.63 6.87 18.90
N PRO A 57 6.18 7.50 20.00
CA PRO A 57 6.23 8.97 20.14
C PRO A 57 7.62 9.59 20.01
N ASN A 58 8.67 8.86 20.35
CA ASN A 58 10.06 9.28 20.22
C ASN A 58 10.58 9.24 18.78
N GLU A 59 10.00 8.43 17.90
CA GLU A 59 10.39 8.32 16.49
C GLU A 59 9.98 9.56 15.66
N PHE A 60 9.11 10.42 16.19
CA PHE A 60 8.80 11.72 15.57
C PHE A 60 9.90 12.77 15.73
N ALA A 61 10.83 12.56 16.66
CA ALA A 61 11.83 13.55 17.06
C ALA A 61 13.24 13.24 16.55
N GLU A 62 13.48 12.05 16.06
CA GLU A 62 14.78 11.63 15.55
C GLU A 62 14.76 11.74 14.01
N GLU A 63 15.50 12.71 13.48
CA GLU A 63 15.93 12.64 12.08
C GLU A 63 16.78 11.36 11.96
N PRO A 64 16.58 10.52 10.91
CA PRO A 64 17.39 9.32 10.75
C PRO A 64 18.85 9.74 10.67
N GLU A 65 19.61 9.48 11.71
CA GLU A 65 21.06 9.55 11.66
C GLU A 65 21.53 8.49 10.66
N ILE A 66 21.92 8.97 9.48
CA ILE A 66 22.57 8.14 8.46
C ILE A 66 23.99 7.89 8.98
N ASP A 67 24.13 7.01 9.94
CA ASP A 67 25.44 6.56 10.38
C ASP A 67 25.44 5.02 10.43
N SER A 68 26.41 4.51 9.68
CA SER A 68 26.89 3.13 9.60
C SER A 68 26.33 2.23 8.48
N GLU A 69 27.29 1.72 7.76
CA GLU A 69 27.31 0.68 6.73
C GLU A 69 26.85 -0.73 7.23
N GLU A 70 26.00 -0.81 8.24
CA GLU A 70 25.33 -2.05 8.59
C GLU A 70 23.98 -2.07 7.86
N GLU A 71 23.82 -3.01 6.97
CA GLU A 71 22.60 -3.37 6.25
C GLU A 71 21.55 -3.79 7.29
N GLU A 72 20.86 -2.79 7.90
CA GLU A 72 19.83 -3.02 8.90
C GLU A 72 18.65 -3.72 8.23
N ILE A 73 18.51 -5.01 8.50
CA ILE A 73 17.36 -5.77 8.01
C ILE A 73 16.11 -5.15 8.61
N ILE A 74 15.34 -4.46 7.78
CA ILE A 74 14.06 -3.84 8.18
C ILE A 74 13.10 -4.95 8.57
N THR A 75 12.97 -5.20 9.86
CA THR A 75 12.08 -6.24 10.42
C THR A 75 10.63 -5.77 10.56
N SER A 76 10.39 -4.46 10.63
CA SER A 76 9.05 -3.86 10.69
C SER A 76 9.07 -2.42 10.22
N VAL A 77 7.96 -1.95 9.63
CA VAL A 77 7.80 -0.57 9.15
C VAL A 77 7.00 0.24 10.16
N PRO A 78 7.54 1.36 10.71
CA PRO A 78 6.77 2.25 11.54
C PRO A 78 5.76 3.03 10.69
N MET A 79 4.49 3.02 11.08
CA MET A 79 3.42 3.75 10.39
C MET A 79 2.57 4.53 11.39
N GLN A 80 2.15 5.74 11.00
CA GLN A 80 1.21 6.54 11.77
C GLN A 80 -0.21 5.98 11.68
N ASP A 81 -1.02 6.23 12.71
CA ASP A 81 -2.47 5.99 12.72
C ASP A 81 -2.90 4.55 12.40
N LEU A 82 -2.05 3.56 12.73
CA LEU A 82 -2.46 2.16 12.63
C LEU A 82 -3.49 1.81 13.69
N ASP A 83 -4.58 1.17 13.25
CA ASP A 83 -5.58 0.64 14.16
C ASP A 83 -4.98 -0.51 15.00
N PRO A 84 -4.94 -0.39 16.34
CA PRO A 84 -4.34 -1.40 17.21
C PRO A 84 -5.10 -2.74 17.20
N GLN A 85 -6.34 -2.77 16.71
CA GLN A 85 -7.13 -4.00 16.58
C GLN A 85 -6.71 -4.86 15.38
N PHE A 86 -5.86 -4.33 14.49
CA PHE A 86 -5.39 -5.04 13.31
C PHE A 86 -3.88 -5.27 13.35
N SER A 87 -3.46 -6.42 12.87
CA SER A 87 -2.10 -6.64 12.41
C SER A 87 -1.98 -6.17 10.97
N HIS A 88 -0.91 -5.46 10.65
CA HIS A 88 -0.69 -4.86 9.34
C HIS A 88 0.59 -5.43 8.73
N ALA A 89 0.57 -5.64 7.42
CA ALA A 89 1.77 -5.96 6.65
C ALA A 89 1.76 -5.19 5.34
N ILE A 90 2.94 -4.80 4.90
CA ILE A 90 3.17 -4.11 3.65
C ILE A 90 4.15 -4.92 2.79
N CYS A 91 3.94 -4.93 1.48
CA CYS A 91 4.89 -5.47 0.51
C CYS A 91 4.94 -4.55 -0.70
N ARG A 92 6.13 -4.13 -1.07
CA ARG A 92 6.37 -3.47 -2.35
C ARG A 92 6.64 -4.51 -3.41
N PHE A 93 6.12 -4.31 -4.63
CA PHE A 93 6.39 -5.18 -5.76
C PHE A 93 6.35 -4.42 -7.09
N HIS A 94 6.87 -5.04 -8.14
CA HIS A 94 6.79 -4.51 -9.49
C HIS A 94 6.45 -5.61 -10.49
N LEU A 95 5.78 -5.23 -11.59
CA LEU A 95 5.35 -6.16 -12.65
C LEU A 95 6.33 -6.25 -13.82
N ARG A 96 7.47 -5.56 -13.76
CA ARG A 96 8.48 -5.53 -14.84
C ARG A 96 9.09 -6.91 -15.12
N THR A 97 9.28 -7.72 -14.09
CA THR A 97 9.89 -9.05 -14.20
C THR A 97 8.90 -10.19 -14.38
N GLY A 98 7.61 -9.91 -14.28
CA GLY A 98 6.55 -10.90 -14.41
C GLY A 98 5.36 -10.64 -13.48
N PRO A 99 4.33 -11.50 -13.53
CA PRO A 99 3.21 -11.46 -12.61
C PRO A 99 3.64 -11.69 -11.17
N VAL A 100 2.85 -11.15 -10.23
CA VAL A 100 3.11 -11.28 -8.79
C VAL A 100 1.95 -11.99 -8.11
N LEU A 101 2.26 -13.03 -7.34
CA LEU A 101 1.30 -13.78 -6.54
C LEU A 101 1.33 -13.29 -5.10
N LEU A 102 0.17 -12.81 -4.65
CA LEU A 102 -0.11 -12.45 -3.26
C LEU A 102 -0.94 -13.57 -2.66
N ARG A 103 -0.42 -14.24 -1.65
CA ARG A 103 -1.06 -15.40 -1.02
C ARG A 103 -1.07 -15.24 0.48
N SER A 104 -2.14 -15.71 1.10
CA SER A 104 -2.24 -15.90 2.54
C SER A 104 -2.95 -17.20 2.85
N GLU A 105 -2.35 -18.03 3.70
CA GLU A 105 -2.88 -19.32 4.10
C GLU A 105 -3.20 -19.32 5.60
N GLY A 106 -4.29 -19.99 5.99
CA GLY A 106 -4.59 -20.27 7.39
C GLY A 106 -4.96 -19.06 8.25
N LEU A 107 -5.34 -17.92 7.65
CA LEU A 107 -5.87 -16.80 8.38
C LEU A 107 -7.33 -17.04 8.74
N GLU A 108 -7.61 -17.09 10.04
CA GLU A 108 -8.96 -17.12 10.58
C GLU A 108 -9.41 -15.69 10.91
N GLY A 109 -10.68 -15.37 10.63
CA GLY A 109 -11.28 -14.09 10.94
C GLY A 109 -11.18 -13.08 9.79
N PHE A 110 -11.52 -11.83 10.09
CA PHE A 110 -11.64 -10.77 9.11
C PHE A 110 -10.27 -10.23 8.68
N TRP A 111 -10.07 -10.14 7.38
CA TRP A 111 -8.88 -9.52 6.76
C TRP A 111 -9.26 -8.67 5.55
N THR A 112 -8.41 -7.74 5.20
CA THR A 112 -8.51 -6.92 3.99
C THR A 112 -7.16 -6.81 3.29
N LEU A 113 -7.21 -6.79 1.96
CA LEU A 113 -6.10 -6.51 1.07
C LEU A 113 -6.42 -5.26 0.25
N ASN A 114 -5.49 -4.32 0.19
CA ASN A 114 -5.56 -3.17 -0.69
C ASN A 114 -4.26 -3.07 -1.50
N LEU A 115 -4.37 -2.77 -2.80
CA LEU A 115 -3.26 -2.52 -3.68
C LEU A 115 -3.24 -1.05 -4.09
N PHE A 116 -2.06 -0.44 -3.97
CA PHE A 116 -1.83 0.97 -4.26
C PHE A 116 -0.75 1.12 -5.32
N SER A 117 -0.95 2.05 -6.25
CA SER A 117 0.10 2.51 -7.16
C SER A 117 1.14 3.35 -6.45
N ALA A 118 2.29 3.61 -7.08
CA ALA A 118 3.30 4.56 -6.61
C ALA A 118 2.73 5.98 -6.38
N GLY A 119 1.65 6.35 -7.04
CA GLY A 119 0.93 7.60 -6.79
C GLY A 119 -0.08 7.56 -5.63
N GLY A 120 -0.08 6.51 -4.80
CA GLY A 120 -0.98 6.37 -3.65
C GLY A 120 -2.45 6.07 -4.01
N ILE A 121 -2.74 5.79 -5.27
CA ILE A 121 -4.11 5.50 -5.73
C ILE A 121 -4.38 4.01 -5.53
N SER A 122 -5.43 3.69 -4.76
CA SER A 122 -5.92 2.31 -4.64
C SER A 122 -6.57 1.88 -5.96
N PHE A 123 -6.08 0.78 -6.55
CA PHE A 123 -6.61 0.24 -7.81
C PHE A 123 -7.29 -1.13 -7.63
N PHE A 124 -7.10 -1.77 -6.48
CA PHE A 124 -7.76 -3.04 -6.16
C PHE A 124 -7.94 -3.17 -4.66
N SER A 125 -9.05 -3.77 -4.25
CA SER A 125 -9.35 -4.10 -2.85
C SER A 125 -10.18 -5.38 -2.78
N THR A 126 -9.84 -6.24 -1.81
CA THR A 126 -10.62 -7.45 -1.49
C THR A 126 -10.59 -7.73 0.01
N ASN A 127 -11.45 -8.63 0.48
CA ASN A 127 -11.52 -9.02 1.88
C ASN A 127 -11.97 -10.49 2.04
N GLU A 128 -12.00 -10.96 3.26
CA GLU A 128 -12.42 -12.31 3.61
C GLU A 128 -13.84 -12.64 3.11
N GLN A 129 -14.78 -11.70 3.20
CA GLN A 129 -16.18 -11.93 2.77
C GLN A 129 -16.29 -12.14 1.26
N VAL A 130 -15.57 -11.34 0.46
CA VAL A 130 -15.50 -11.48 -1.00
C VAL A 130 -14.89 -12.83 -1.39
N ASN A 131 -13.90 -13.29 -0.65
CA ASN A 131 -13.27 -14.60 -0.86
C ASN A 131 -14.08 -15.77 -0.28
N ALA A 132 -15.20 -15.51 0.40
CA ALA A 132 -16.07 -16.53 0.98
C ALA A 132 -15.31 -17.52 1.89
N GLY A 133 -14.42 -17.03 2.74
CA GLY A 133 -13.59 -17.82 3.65
C GLY A 133 -12.50 -18.66 2.98
N ARG A 134 -12.30 -18.52 1.67
CA ARG A 134 -11.18 -19.18 0.98
C ARG A 134 -9.86 -18.47 1.24
N PRO A 135 -8.72 -19.16 1.16
CA PRO A 135 -7.41 -18.52 1.21
C PRO A 135 -7.27 -17.41 0.18
N MET A 136 -6.58 -16.34 0.54
CA MET A 136 -6.28 -15.26 -0.40
C MET A 136 -5.26 -15.74 -1.43
N ASN A 137 -5.63 -15.70 -2.71
CA ASN A 137 -4.76 -16.02 -3.84
C ASN A 137 -5.03 -14.98 -4.94
N VAL A 138 -4.29 -13.88 -4.91
CA VAL A 138 -4.43 -12.76 -5.85
C VAL A 138 -3.23 -12.73 -6.78
N LEU A 139 -3.46 -12.87 -8.08
CA LEU A 139 -2.43 -12.74 -9.11
C LEU A 139 -2.55 -11.36 -9.75
N VAL A 140 -1.54 -10.52 -9.52
CA VAL A 140 -1.42 -9.19 -10.12
C VAL A 140 -0.56 -9.29 -11.37
N THR A 141 -1.05 -8.76 -12.48
CA THR A 141 -0.42 -8.97 -13.79
C THR A 141 -0.77 -7.84 -14.77
N THR A 142 0.02 -7.69 -15.81
CA THR A 142 -0.34 -6.82 -16.94
C THR A 142 -1.17 -7.56 -17.96
N PRO A 143 -1.97 -6.86 -18.81
CA PRO A 143 -2.74 -7.49 -19.90
C PRO A 143 -1.88 -8.31 -20.85
N GLN A 144 -0.64 -7.88 -21.12
CA GLN A 144 0.30 -8.60 -21.98
C GLN A 144 0.77 -9.91 -21.34
N GLN A 145 1.05 -9.89 -20.04
CA GLN A 145 1.45 -11.09 -19.28
C GLN A 145 0.31 -12.11 -19.23
N VAL A 146 -0.94 -11.67 -19.03
CA VAL A 146 -2.13 -12.56 -19.11
C VAL A 146 -2.26 -13.20 -20.49
N ALA A 147 -2.14 -12.40 -21.54
CA ALA A 147 -2.21 -12.93 -22.91
C ALA A 147 -1.12 -13.98 -23.17
N SER A 148 0.10 -13.74 -22.69
CA SER A 148 1.21 -14.69 -22.80
C SER A 148 0.95 -15.98 -22.00
N MET A 149 0.46 -15.89 -20.76
CA MET A 149 0.13 -17.07 -19.95
C MET A 149 -0.97 -17.93 -20.59
N ARG A 150 -2.02 -17.30 -21.14
CA ARG A 150 -3.10 -18.00 -21.85
C ARG A 150 -2.62 -18.67 -23.14
N ALA A 151 -1.75 -18.00 -23.91
CA ALA A 151 -1.20 -18.55 -25.14
C ALA A 151 -0.31 -19.78 -24.92
N ASN A 152 0.43 -19.80 -23.83
CA ASN A 152 1.34 -20.89 -23.48
C ASN A 152 0.66 -22.05 -22.73
N ASN A 153 -0.63 -21.94 -22.43
CA ASN A 153 -1.39 -22.92 -21.62
C ASN A 153 -0.70 -23.30 -20.28
N SER A 154 0.09 -22.36 -19.75
CA SER A 154 1.16 -22.65 -18.80
C SER A 154 0.74 -22.54 -17.35
N ALA A 155 -0.52 -22.18 -17.03
CA ALA A 155 -0.97 -22.17 -15.63
C ALA A 155 -2.47 -22.37 -15.51
N SER A 156 -2.90 -23.20 -14.58
CA SER A 156 -4.29 -23.19 -14.12
C SER A 156 -4.53 -21.92 -13.31
N LEU A 157 -5.29 -20.98 -13.88
CA LEU A 157 -5.68 -19.73 -13.24
C LEU A 157 -6.99 -19.88 -12.44
N ASP A 158 -7.56 -21.08 -12.39
CA ASP A 158 -8.92 -21.36 -11.91
C ASP A 158 -9.16 -21.02 -10.44
N ASN A 159 -8.10 -21.03 -9.61
CA ASN A 159 -8.18 -20.72 -8.18
C ASN A 159 -7.54 -19.36 -7.81
N LEU A 160 -7.20 -18.55 -8.81
CA LEU A 160 -6.56 -17.26 -8.60
C LEU A 160 -7.55 -16.11 -8.88
N GLN A 161 -7.57 -15.13 -8.00
CA GLN A 161 -8.23 -13.86 -8.28
C GLN A 161 -7.29 -13.02 -9.15
N LEU A 162 -7.64 -12.86 -10.42
CA LEU A 162 -6.82 -12.16 -11.39
C LEU A 162 -7.07 -10.65 -11.30
N VAL A 163 -6.00 -9.87 -11.16
CA VAL A 163 -6.00 -8.41 -11.18
C VAL A 163 -5.14 -7.93 -12.34
N GLU A 164 -5.80 -7.49 -13.42
CA GLU A 164 -5.12 -6.93 -14.59
C GLU A 164 -4.93 -5.42 -14.42
N THR A 165 -3.71 -4.93 -14.58
CA THR A 165 -3.37 -3.51 -14.41
C THR A 165 -2.17 -3.11 -15.28
N ASP A 166 -2.14 -1.82 -15.70
CA ASP A 166 -0.99 -1.23 -16.38
C ASP A 166 0.00 -0.56 -15.40
N ILE A 167 -0.24 -0.69 -14.09
CA ILE A 167 0.62 -0.13 -13.05
C ILE A 167 1.84 -1.01 -12.87
N GLU A 168 3.04 -0.45 -13.10
CA GLU A 168 4.29 -1.20 -13.00
C GLU A 168 4.78 -1.35 -11.56
N ASP A 169 4.74 -0.28 -10.77
CA ASP A 169 5.19 -0.26 -9.36
C ASP A 169 4.00 -0.11 -8.43
N ALA A 170 3.88 -1.03 -7.49
CA ALA A 170 2.75 -1.11 -6.57
C ALA A 170 3.17 -1.55 -5.17
N ALA A 171 2.30 -1.25 -4.21
CA ALA A 171 2.41 -1.75 -2.85
C ALA A 171 1.12 -2.42 -2.41
N MET A 172 1.27 -3.51 -1.67
CA MET A 172 0.20 -4.20 -0.98
C MET A 172 0.15 -3.70 0.46
N LEU A 173 -1.04 -3.35 0.95
CA LEU A 173 -1.34 -3.21 2.37
C LEU A 173 -2.32 -4.31 2.77
N PHE A 174 -1.87 -5.20 3.63
CA PHE A 174 -2.67 -6.27 4.20
C PHE A 174 -3.01 -5.95 5.65
N ARG A 175 -4.26 -6.21 6.08
CA ARG A 175 -4.71 -6.05 7.45
C ARG A 175 -5.49 -7.27 7.88
N ALA A 176 -5.17 -7.82 9.05
CA ALA A 176 -5.87 -8.94 9.67
C ALA A 176 -6.36 -8.55 11.06
N TYR A 177 -7.61 -8.84 11.39
CA TYR A 177 -8.18 -8.56 12.70
C TYR A 177 -7.55 -9.44 13.78
N LYS A 178 -7.11 -8.82 14.87
CA LYS A 178 -6.54 -9.53 16.03
C LYS A 178 -7.67 -10.06 16.90
N GLN A 179 -7.74 -11.36 17.07
CA GLN A 179 -8.74 -11.97 17.95
C GLN A 179 -8.48 -11.70 19.43
N HIS A 180 -7.21 -11.40 19.82
CA HIS A 180 -6.83 -11.07 21.18
C HIS A 180 -5.81 -9.91 21.18
N VAL A 181 -6.16 -8.77 21.74
CA VAL A 181 -5.35 -7.53 21.78
C VAL A 181 -4.01 -7.68 22.52
N ARG A 182 -3.76 -8.81 23.21
CA ARG A 182 -2.57 -9.02 24.07
C ARG A 182 -1.42 -9.81 23.42
N SER A 183 -1.59 -10.34 22.20
CA SER A 183 -0.63 -11.29 21.59
C SER A 183 0.17 -10.67 20.45
N LEU A 184 0.69 -9.45 20.63
CA LEU A 184 1.42 -8.71 19.59
C LEU A 184 2.57 -9.46 18.89
N PRO A 185 3.46 -10.19 19.57
CA PRO A 185 4.55 -10.93 18.89
C PRO A 185 4.05 -12.11 18.07
N GLU A 186 3.15 -12.93 18.62
CA GLU A 186 2.62 -14.13 17.97
C GLU A 186 1.77 -13.80 16.72
N ASP A 187 0.99 -12.71 16.76
CA ASP A 187 0.17 -12.27 15.62
C ASP A 187 1.05 -11.76 14.47
N ILE A 188 2.14 -11.08 14.78
CA ILE A 188 3.11 -10.60 13.78
C ILE A 188 3.84 -11.79 13.13
N GLU A 189 4.33 -12.73 13.94
CA GLU A 189 5.03 -13.92 13.47
C GLU A 189 4.11 -14.81 12.62
N LYS A 190 2.86 -14.99 13.05
CA LYS A 190 1.84 -15.71 12.30
C LYS A 190 1.54 -15.01 10.98
N LEU A 191 1.40 -13.68 10.97
CA LEU A 191 1.17 -12.92 9.74
C LEU A 191 2.34 -13.06 8.76
N GLN A 192 3.57 -12.97 9.24
CA GLN A 192 4.77 -13.16 8.41
C GLN A 192 4.86 -14.56 7.81
N SER A 193 4.53 -15.60 8.59
CA SER A 193 4.61 -16.98 8.12
C SER A 193 3.51 -17.36 7.12
N THR A 194 2.38 -16.66 7.13
CA THR A 194 1.21 -16.98 6.30
C THR A 194 1.08 -16.11 5.06
N LEU A 195 1.66 -14.89 5.08
CA LEU A 195 1.55 -13.93 3.99
C LEU A 195 2.75 -14.03 3.05
N SER A 196 2.48 -14.30 1.79
CA SER A 196 3.49 -14.34 0.73
C SER A 196 3.23 -13.26 -0.32
N CYS A 197 4.29 -12.60 -0.75
CA CYS A 197 4.31 -11.63 -1.83
C CYS A 197 5.52 -11.99 -2.71
N ALA A 198 5.31 -12.71 -3.80
CA ALA A 198 6.40 -13.27 -4.58
C ALA A 198 6.14 -13.22 -6.10
N PRO A 199 7.19 -13.18 -6.93
CA PRO A 199 7.04 -13.37 -8.37
C PRO A 199 6.35 -14.71 -8.66
N PHE A 200 5.36 -14.68 -9.55
CA PHE A 200 4.65 -15.90 -9.95
C PHE A 200 5.53 -16.75 -10.86
N GLN A 201 5.90 -17.94 -10.38
CA GLN A 201 6.65 -18.91 -11.17
C GLN A 201 5.67 -19.84 -11.89
N GLN A 202 5.78 -19.88 -13.21
CA GLN A 202 5.06 -20.83 -14.05
C GLN A 202 5.77 -22.18 -13.92
N SER A 203 5.13 -23.14 -13.29
CA SER A 203 5.63 -24.53 -13.21
C SER A 203 5.12 -25.37 -14.38
#